data_97354c8ac6bf6f37bf0b78ae7356aaf0
#
_entry.id   97354c8ac6bf6f37bf0b78ae7356aaf0
#
_cell.length_a   1.000
_cell.length_b   1.000
_cell.length_c   1.000
_cell.angle_alpha   90.00
_cell.angle_beta   90.00
_cell.angle_gamma   90.00
#
_symmetry.space_group_name_H-M   'P 1'
#
loop_
_entity.id
_entity.type
_entity.pdbx_description
1 polymer ?
#
loop_
_entity_poly.entity_id
_entity_poly.type
_entity_poly.pdbx_seq_one_letter_code
_entity_poly.pdbx_strand_id
1 'polypeptide(L)'
;MIDEFKLTANQLDAMREIGNVGAGNAATALSQVLNKKIDMNVPKVSIIPIEDVPDLVGGPDALIVAVFLRVYGKAPGNILFLMPKENAFYMVDDLMGKPHGSTQELGEMEVSALKEVGNILTGSYLNSFFHFTNISMIPSIPSLALDMAGAILNVVLVQLGQMGDYAMVIETKFLAEDDSVNGHFFLVPDPGSLGTLVKAVGVE
;
A
#
# COMPACT_ATOMS: atom_id res chain seq x y z
N MET A 1 -0.30 -11.45 -26.03
CA MET A 1 0.71 -11.16 -25.00
C MET A 1 0.06 -10.92 -23.63
N ILE A 2 -0.91 -11.76 -23.23
CA ILE A 2 -1.67 -11.64 -21.97
C ILE A 2 -1.19 -12.68 -20.92
N ASP A 3 -0.25 -13.56 -21.26
CA ASP A 3 0.11 -14.71 -20.41
C ASP A 3 1.42 -14.57 -19.61
N GLU A 4 2.13 -13.44 -19.69
CA GLU A 4 3.45 -13.29 -19.06
C GLU A 4 3.41 -12.91 -17.57
N PHE A 5 2.23 -12.63 -17.00
CA PHE A 5 2.10 -12.13 -15.63
C PHE A 5 1.18 -12.96 -14.73
N LYS A 6 0.88 -14.20 -15.09
CA LYS A 6 0.17 -15.11 -14.17
C LYS A 6 1.18 -15.72 -13.20
N LEU A 7 1.19 -15.21 -11.96
CA LEU A 7 1.88 -15.88 -10.88
C LEU A 7 1.24 -17.25 -10.63
N THR A 8 2.07 -18.24 -10.34
CA THR A 8 1.58 -19.53 -9.85
C THR A 8 0.94 -19.37 -8.48
N ALA A 9 0.13 -20.34 -8.08
CA ALA A 9 -0.45 -20.36 -6.72
C ALA A 9 0.63 -20.30 -5.65
N ASN A 10 1.74 -21.01 -5.83
CA ASN A 10 2.86 -21.00 -4.90
C ASN A 10 3.52 -19.60 -4.80
N GLN A 11 3.67 -18.90 -5.93
CA GLN A 11 4.23 -17.54 -5.94
C GLN A 11 3.31 -16.54 -5.23
N LEU A 12 2.00 -16.64 -5.45
CA LEU A 12 1.02 -15.80 -4.75
C LEU A 12 1.01 -16.10 -3.24
N ASP A 13 1.10 -17.36 -2.83
CA ASP A 13 1.16 -17.75 -1.43
C ASP A 13 2.44 -17.23 -0.76
N ALA A 14 3.58 -17.31 -1.45
CA ALA A 14 4.84 -16.77 -0.94
C ALA A 14 4.79 -15.24 -0.82
N MET A 15 4.20 -14.54 -1.80
CA MET A 15 3.98 -13.08 -1.70
C MET A 15 3.04 -12.71 -0.57
N ARG A 16 2.01 -13.52 -0.31
CA ARG A 16 1.10 -13.33 0.82
C ARG A 16 1.82 -13.51 2.16
N GLU A 17 2.69 -14.50 2.27
CA GLU A 17 3.51 -14.71 3.48
C GLU A 17 4.45 -13.53 3.74
N ILE A 18 5.15 -13.05 2.72
CA ILE A 18 5.97 -11.83 2.80
C ILE A 18 5.12 -10.64 3.25
N GLY A 19 3.92 -10.50 2.67
CA GLY A 19 2.95 -9.47 3.02
C GLY A 19 2.52 -9.56 4.49
N ASN A 20 2.22 -10.76 5.00
CA ASN A 20 1.82 -10.98 6.40
C ASN A 20 2.94 -10.62 7.38
N VAL A 21 4.20 -10.99 7.07
CA VAL A 21 5.35 -10.58 7.89
C VAL A 21 5.48 -9.06 7.90
N GLY A 22 5.33 -8.41 6.73
CA GLY A 22 5.35 -6.94 6.62
C GLY A 22 4.23 -6.28 7.42
N ALA A 23 3.02 -6.80 7.31
CA ALA A 23 1.86 -6.32 8.06
C ALA A 23 2.06 -6.45 9.59
N GLY A 24 2.58 -7.59 10.07
CA GLY A 24 2.89 -7.78 11.49
C GLY A 24 3.93 -6.80 12.02
N ASN A 25 4.98 -6.54 11.24
CA ASN A 25 5.99 -5.54 11.58
C ASN A 25 5.39 -4.12 11.60
N ALA A 26 4.56 -3.79 10.61
CA ALA A 26 3.86 -2.50 10.53
C ALA A 26 2.89 -2.33 11.70
N ALA A 27 2.11 -3.36 12.04
CA ALA A 27 1.19 -3.35 13.18
C ALA A 27 1.92 -3.06 14.49
N THR A 28 3.08 -3.68 14.69
CA THR A 28 3.92 -3.43 15.87
C THR A 28 4.38 -1.97 15.93
N ALA A 29 4.90 -1.44 14.82
CA ALA A 29 5.37 -0.06 14.75
C ALA A 29 4.21 0.95 14.94
N LEU A 30 3.07 0.74 14.29
CA LEU A 30 1.89 1.59 14.43
C LEU A 30 1.31 1.53 15.85
N SER A 31 1.29 0.35 16.48
CA SER A 31 0.83 0.22 17.87
C SER A 31 1.68 1.03 18.84
N GLN A 32 2.98 1.13 18.59
CA GLN A 32 3.87 1.97 19.39
C GLN A 32 3.61 3.47 19.18
N VAL A 33 3.38 3.89 17.92
CA VAL A 33 3.09 5.31 17.59
C VAL A 33 1.74 5.73 18.15
N LEU A 34 0.73 4.88 18.02
CA LEU A 34 -0.65 5.15 18.45
C LEU A 34 -0.88 4.92 19.94
N ASN A 35 0.04 4.22 20.61
CA ASN A 35 -0.14 3.72 21.98
C ASN A 35 -1.46 2.94 22.15
N LYS A 36 -1.87 2.23 21.11
CA LYS A 36 -3.06 1.37 21.02
C LYS A 36 -2.68 0.05 20.37
N LYS A 37 -3.38 -1.02 20.71
CA LYS A 37 -3.20 -2.29 20.01
C LYS A 37 -3.75 -2.18 18.59
N ILE A 38 -2.89 -2.35 17.60
CA ILE A 38 -3.24 -2.46 16.19
C ILE A 38 -2.90 -3.87 15.74
N ASP A 39 -3.86 -4.56 15.17
CA ASP A 39 -3.65 -5.81 14.47
C ASP A 39 -3.77 -5.55 12.95
N MET A 40 -2.90 -6.18 12.17
CA MET A 40 -2.95 -6.08 10.70
C MET A 40 -2.84 -7.46 10.10
N ASN A 41 -3.59 -7.69 9.05
CA ASN A 41 -3.46 -8.91 8.25
C ASN A 41 -3.52 -8.61 6.75
N VAL A 42 -3.02 -9.56 5.96
CA VAL A 42 -3.08 -9.55 4.51
C VAL A 42 -3.95 -10.73 4.06
N PRO A 43 -5.26 -10.52 3.90
CA PRO A 43 -6.16 -11.58 3.51
C PRO A 43 -5.89 -12.08 2.09
N LYS A 44 -5.39 -11.20 1.22
CA LYS A 44 -5.20 -11.52 -0.19
C LYS A 44 -4.07 -10.72 -0.81
N VAL A 45 -3.32 -11.38 -1.71
CA VAL A 45 -2.43 -10.75 -2.67
C VAL A 45 -2.93 -11.11 -4.07
N SER A 46 -3.02 -10.13 -4.95
CA SER A 46 -3.44 -10.32 -6.34
C SER A 46 -2.65 -9.42 -7.29
N ILE A 47 -2.61 -9.80 -8.57
CA ILE A 47 -2.11 -8.94 -9.64
C ILE A 47 -3.31 -8.58 -10.50
N ILE A 48 -3.53 -7.30 -10.68
CA ILE A 48 -4.65 -6.77 -11.46
C ILE A 48 -4.16 -5.74 -12.46
N PRO A 49 -4.90 -5.52 -13.57
CA PRO A 49 -4.68 -4.34 -14.40
C PRO A 49 -4.77 -3.07 -13.55
N ILE A 50 -3.89 -2.11 -13.81
CA ILE A 50 -3.87 -0.88 -13.03
C ILE A 50 -5.15 -0.05 -13.20
N GLU A 51 -5.83 -0.21 -14.34
CA GLU A 51 -7.11 0.40 -14.64
C GLU A 51 -8.26 -0.09 -13.73
N ASP A 52 -8.12 -1.29 -13.13
CA ASP A 52 -9.10 -1.89 -12.22
C ASP A 52 -8.90 -1.43 -10.76
N VAL A 53 -7.81 -0.73 -10.46
CA VAL A 53 -7.50 -0.26 -9.09
C VAL A 53 -8.59 0.65 -8.51
N PRO A 54 -9.23 1.59 -9.27
CA PRO A 54 -10.31 2.41 -8.74
C PRO A 54 -11.47 1.59 -8.17
N ASP A 55 -11.80 0.46 -8.77
CA ASP A 55 -12.94 -0.37 -8.35
C ASP A 55 -12.74 -0.97 -6.95
N LEU A 56 -11.48 -1.19 -6.55
CA LEU A 56 -11.16 -1.70 -5.20
C LEU A 56 -11.37 -0.66 -4.09
N VAL A 57 -11.41 0.61 -4.43
CA VAL A 57 -11.51 1.72 -3.46
C VAL A 57 -12.85 2.47 -3.55
N GLY A 58 -13.84 1.87 -4.21
CA GLY A 58 -15.20 2.40 -4.29
C GLY A 58 -15.58 3.02 -5.64
N GLY A 59 -14.76 2.83 -6.66
CA GLY A 59 -14.99 3.33 -8.03
C GLY A 59 -14.22 4.62 -8.35
N PRO A 60 -14.19 5.00 -9.63
CA PRO A 60 -13.36 6.13 -10.10
C PRO A 60 -13.75 7.48 -9.49
N ASP A 61 -15.02 7.65 -9.11
CA ASP A 61 -15.53 8.89 -8.51
C ASP A 61 -15.43 8.92 -6.97
N ALA A 62 -14.99 7.81 -6.36
CA ALA A 62 -14.83 7.74 -4.91
C ALA A 62 -13.72 8.69 -4.43
N LEU A 63 -14.00 9.47 -3.39
CA LEU A 63 -12.98 10.30 -2.73
C LEU A 63 -12.08 9.41 -1.88
N ILE A 64 -10.80 9.45 -2.17
CA ILE A 64 -9.79 8.67 -1.48
C ILE A 64 -8.63 9.54 -1.01
N VAL A 65 -7.95 9.07 0.02
CA VAL A 65 -6.62 9.54 0.38
C VAL A 65 -5.61 8.55 -0.17
N ALA A 66 -4.64 9.06 -0.91
CA ALA A 66 -3.53 8.30 -1.45
C ALA A 66 -2.21 8.79 -0.87
N VAL A 67 -1.44 7.88 -0.27
CA VAL A 67 -0.03 8.12 0.05
C VAL A 67 0.83 7.42 -0.99
N PHE A 68 1.68 8.19 -1.64
CA PHE A 68 2.52 7.75 -2.75
C PHE A 68 3.99 7.82 -2.38
N LEU A 69 4.75 6.76 -2.72
CA LEU A 69 6.20 6.70 -2.58
C LEU A 69 6.81 6.08 -3.84
N ARG A 70 7.89 6.68 -4.32
CA ARG A 70 8.75 6.04 -5.32
C ARG A 70 9.69 5.06 -4.62
N VAL A 71 9.90 3.89 -5.23
CA VAL A 71 10.85 2.88 -4.77
C VAL A 71 12.04 2.85 -5.72
N TYR A 72 13.24 2.90 -5.16
CA TYR A 72 14.52 2.81 -5.87
C TYR A 72 15.22 1.51 -5.52
N GLY A 73 16.19 1.11 -6.31
CA GLY A 73 17.05 -0.07 -6.05
C GLY A 73 16.95 -1.14 -7.12
N LYS A 74 17.08 -2.42 -6.72
CA LYS A 74 17.17 -3.54 -7.67
C LYS A 74 15.84 -3.93 -8.31
N ALA A 75 14.73 -3.59 -7.68
CA ALA A 75 13.39 -3.76 -8.21
C ALA A 75 12.60 -2.44 -8.03
N PRO A 76 12.92 -1.42 -8.86
CA PRO A 76 12.25 -0.13 -8.74
C PRO A 76 10.76 -0.24 -9.08
N GLY A 77 10.00 0.72 -8.55
CA GLY A 77 8.55 0.77 -8.71
C GLY A 77 7.94 1.91 -7.93
N ASN A 78 6.65 1.84 -7.72
CA ASN A 78 5.89 2.81 -6.95
C ASN A 78 5.03 2.08 -5.93
N ILE A 79 4.86 2.71 -4.78
CA ILE A 79 3.93 2.26 -3.75
C ILE A 79 2.84 3.30 -3.62
N LEU A 80 1.60 2.80 -3.60
CA LEU A 80 0.43 3.59 -3.27
C LEU A 80 -0.28 2.92 -2.10
N PHE A 81 -0.54 3.71 -1.07
CA PHE A 81 -1.43 3.32 0.00
C PHE A 81 -2.71 4.11 -0.15
N LEU A 82 -3.80 3.43 -0.50
CA LEU A 82 -5.09 4.02 -0.82
C LEU A 82 -6.11 3.68 0.27
N MET A 83 -6.84 4.69 0.70
CA MET A 83 -7.93 4.54 1.67
C MET A 83 -9.13 5.38 1.24
N PRO A 84 -10.38 4.90 1.45
CA PRO A 84 -11.55 5.78 1.42
C PRO A 84 -11.33 6.99 2.33
N LYS A 85 -11.80 8.17 1.93
CA LYS A 85 -11.64 9.41 2.69
C LYS A 85 -12.05 9.25 4.15
N GLU A 86 -13.19 8.62 4.41
CA GLU A 86 -13.70 8.44 5.78
C GLU A 86 -12.76 7.61 6.63
N ASN A 87 -12.21 6.53 6.07
CA ASN A 87 -11.25 5.67 6.79
C ASN A 87 -9.96 6.42 7.12
N ALA A 88 -9.47 7.27 6.19
CA ALA A 88 -8.31 8.09 6.44
C ALA A 88 -8.55 9.11 7.55
N PHE A 89 -9.75 9.69 7.60
CA PHE A 89 -10.12 10.66 8.63
C PHE A 89 -10.27 9.99 10.01
N TYR A 90 -10.86 8.80 10.08
CA TYR A 90 -10.90 8.01 11.32
C TYR A 90 -9.48 7.64 11.79
N MET A 91 -8.62 7.22 10.87
CA MET A 91 -7.21 6.96 11.20
C MET A 91 -6.51 8.20 11.75
N VAL A 92 -6.77 9.38 11.21
CA VAL A 92 -6.24 10.64 11.74
C VAL A 92 -6.79 10.91 13.14
N ASP A 93 -8.09 10.73 13.37
CA ASP A 93 -8.68 10.91 14.69
C ASP A 93 -8.01 9.99 15.73
N ASP A 94 -7.77 8.72 15.36
CA ASP A 94 -7.02 7.78 16.21
C ASP A 94 -5.58 8.23 16.47
N LEU A 95 -4.86 8.67 15.43
CA LEU A 95 -3.48 9.17 15.54
C LEU A 95 -3.38 10.40 16.45
N MET A 96 -4.41 11.25 16.45
CA MET A 96 -4.46 12.48 17.24
C MET A 96 -5.13 12.29 18.61
N GLY A 97 -5.60 11.06 18.92
CA GLY A 97 -6.34 10.79 20.16
C GLY A 97 -7.69 11.54 20.25
N LYS A 98 -8.33 11.78 19.10
CA LYS A 98 -9.62 12.46 18.99
C LYS A 98 -10.75 11.43 18.82
N PRO A 99 -12.00 11.76 19.19
CA PRO A 99 -13.16 10.94 18.83
C PRO A 99 -13.33 10.85 17.32
N HIS A 100 -13.78 9.70 16.81
CA HIS A 100 -14.07 9.52 15.38
C HIS A 100 -15.08 10.56 14.86
N GLY A 101 -14.82 11.11 13.68
CA GLY A 101 -15.61 12.18 13.07
C GLY A 101 -15.22 13.60 13.50
N SER A 102 -14.17 13.75 14.32
CA SER A 102 -13.65 15.06 14.73
C SER A 102 -12.92 15.76 13.57
N THR A 103 -12.18 15.02 12.76
CA THR A 103 -11.44 15.54 11.60
C THR A 103 -12.40 15.81 10.45
N GLN A 104 -12.49 17.06 9.99
CA GLN A 104 -13.35 17.48 8.88
C GLN A 104 -12.52 17.84 7.62
N GLU A 105 -11.26 18.22 7.82
CA GLU A 105 -10.32 18.55 6.75
C GLU A 105 -8.90 18.12 7.16
N LEU A 106 -8.03 17.94 6.17
CA LEU A 106 -6.63 17.58 6.39
C LEU A 106 -5.76 18.85 6.40
N GLY A 107 -5.38 19.29 7.59
CA GLY A 107 -4.35 20.29 7.77
C GLY A 107 -2.94 19.71 7.70
N GLU A 108 -1.92 20.51 7.96
CA GLU A 108 -0.51 20.08 7.87
C GLU A 108 -0.17 18.94 8.83
N MET A 109 -0.75 18.91 10.02
CA MET A 109 -0.50 17.86 11.01
C MET A 109 -1.15 16.54 10.60
N GLU A 110 -2.39 16.58 10.12
CA GLU A 110 -3.15 15.41 9.64
C GLU A 110 -2.47 14.80 8.43
N VAL A 111 -2.04 15.63 7.48
CA VAL A 111 -1.25 15.19 6.30
C VAL A 111 0.07 14.55 6.73
N SER A 112 0.78 15.17 7.69
CA SER A 112 2.04 14.62 8.19
C SER A 112 1.86 13.27 8.87
N ALA A 113 0.80 13.12 9.67
CA ALA A 113 0.47 11.87 10.35
C ALA A 113 0.17 10.73 9.36
N LEU A 114 -0.65 10.98 8.32
CA LEU A 114 -0.96 9.99 7.29
C LEU A 114 0.26 9.61 6.44
N LYS A 115 1.14 10.58 6.15
CA LYS A 115 2.43 10.31 5.49
C LYS A 115 3.31 9.41 6.34
N GLU A 116 3.36 9.61 7.65
CA GLU A 116 4.14 8.76 8.55
C GLU A 116 3.58 7.33 8.60
N VAL A 117 2.26 7.15 8.62
CA VAL A 117 1.65 5.81 8.46
C VAL A 117 2.10 5.15 7.15
N GLY A 118 2.01 5.86 6.04
CA GLY A 118 2.47 5.35 4.73
C GLY A 118 3.95 4.99 4.73
N ASN A 119 4.78 5.78 5.40
CA ASN A 119 6.22 5.53 5.56
C ASN A 119 6.49 4.26 6.38
N ILE A 120 5.82 4.09 7.51
CA ILE A 120 5.91 2.90 8.37
C ILE A 120 5.50 1.63 7.61
N LEU A 121 4.35 1.68 6.93
CA LEU A 121 3.84 0.57 6.12
C LEU A 121 4.84 0.19 5.04
N THR A 122 5.27 1.18 4.24
CA THR A 122 6.22 0.97 3.16
C THR A 122 7.52 0.38 3.66
N GLY A 123 8.11 0.94 4.71
CA GLY A 123 9.35 0.44 5.31
C GLY A 123 9.21 -1.01 5.77
N SER A 124 8.09 -1.35 6.42
CA SER A 124 7.82 -2.69 6.92
C SER A 124 7.69 -3.71 5.79
N TYR A 125 6.94 -3.39 4.73
CA TYR A 125 6.81 -4.27 3.58
C TYR A 125 8.12 -4.43 2.81
N LEU A 126 8.83 -3.34 2.51
CA LEU A 126 10.10 -3.41 1.80
C LEU A 126 11.19 -4.18 2.58
N ASN A 127 11.22 -4.03 3.90
CA ASN A 127 12.12 -4.80 4.76
C ASN A 127 11.76 -6.30 4.74
N SER A 128 10.48 -6.65 4.72
CA SER A 128 10.07 -8.04 4.56
C SER A 128 10.48 -8.60 3.21
N PHE A 129 10.25 -7.88 2.13
CA PHE A 129 10.75 -8.28 0.81
C PHE A 129 12.26 -8.48 0.81
N PHE A 130 13.02 -7.56 1.41
CA PHE A 130 14.48 -7.70 1.53
C PHE A 130 14.87 -8.95 2.30
N HIS A 131 14.20 -9.23 3.40
CA HIS A 131 14.51 -10.38 4.24
C HIS A 131 14.35 -11.72 3.50
N PHE A 132 13.31 -11.85 2.70
CA PHE A 132 13.01 -13.08 1.95
C PHE A 132 13.76 -13.18 0.61
N THR A 133 14.05 -12.05 -0.05
CA THR A 133 14.59 -12.04 -1.43
C THR A 133 16.01 -11.53 -1.54
N ASN A 134 16.54 -10.91 -0.51
CA ASN A 134 17.81 -10.16 -0.53
C ASN A 134 17.84 -9.04 -1.60
N ILE A 135 16.66 -8.55 -2.02
CA ILE A 135 16.53 -7.43 -2.95
C ILE A 135 16.40 -6.14 -2.15
N SER A 136 17.43 -5.29 -2.25
CA SER A 136 17.41 -3.97 -1.61
C SER A 136 16.51 -3.01 -2.39
N MET A 137 15.53 -2.45 -1.69
CA MET A 137 14.59 -1.44 -2.17
C MET A 137 14.55 -0.29 -1.18
N ILE A 138 14.60 0.95 -1.67
CA ILE A 138 14.69 2.16 -0.85
C ILE A 138 13.52 3.08 -1.23
N PRO A 139 12.62 3.44 -0.30
CA PRO A 139 11.53 4.34 -0.59
C PRO A 139 11.99 5.80 -0.62
N SER A 140 11.28 6.64 -1.40
CA SER A 140 11.35 8.10 -1.30
C SER A 140 10.65 8.62 -0.05
N ILE A 141 10.71 9.92 0.16
CA ILE A 141 9.78 10.60 1.06
C ILE A 141 8.35 10.48 0.52
N PRO A 142 7.34 10.29 1.40
CA PRO A 142 5.95 10.15 0.97
C PRO A 142 5.34 11.48 0.52
N SER A 143 4.52 11.43 -0.51
CA SER A 143 3.55 12.48 -0.87
C SER A 143 2.13 12.02 -0.62
N LEU A 144 1.21 12.95 -0.44
CA LEU A 144 -0.20 12.66 -0.17
C LEU A 144 -1.10 13.47 -1.10
N ALA A 145 -2.15 12.84 -1.58
CA ALA A 145 -3.24 13.47 -2.31
C ALA A 145 -4.59 13.04 -1.73
N LEU A 146 -5.56 13.94 -1.74
CA LEU A 146 -6.98 13.67 -1.48
C LEU A 146 -7.75 14.12 -2.71
N ASP A 147 -8.28 13.19 -3.47
CA ASP A 147 -9.03 13.44 -4.69
C ASP A 147 -9.87 12.20 -5.07
N MET A 148 -10.58 12.26 -6.19
CA MET A 148 -11.23 11.10 -6.78
C MET A 148 -10.21 10.04 -7.19
N ALA A 149 -10.53 8.77 -6.97
CA ALA A 149 -9.64 7.65 -7.27
C ALA A 149 -9.17 7.66 -8.73
N GLY A 150 -10.08 7.94 -9.67
CA GLY A 150 -9.75 8.04 -11.09
C GLY A 150 -8.78 9.18 -11.40
N ALA A 151 -8.91 10.33 -10.73
CA ALA A 151 -8.01 11.47 -10.92
C ALA A 151 -6.60 11.15 -10.42
N ILE A 152 -6.48 10.58 -9.22
CA ILE A 152 -5.20 10.17 -8.62
C ILE A 152 -4.49 9.15 -9.51
N LEU A 153 -5.21 8.12 -9.96
CA LEU A 153 -4.62 7.07 -10.78
C LEU A 153 -4.24 7.55 -12.17
N ASN A 154 -5.00 8.47 -12.77
CA ASN A 154 -4.61 9.09 -14.02
C ASN A 154 -3.26 9.83 -13.90
N VAL A 155 -3.03 10.56 -12.81
CA VAL A 155 -1.73 11.23 -12.57
C VAL A 155 -0.62 10.19 -12.43
N VAL A 156 -0.87 9.12 -11.68
CA VAL A 156 0.09 8.02 -11.51
C VAL A 156 0.38 7.37 -12.86
N LEU A 157 -0.64 7.03 -13.65
CA LEU A 157 -0.49 6.43 -14.98
C LEU A 157 0.28 7.33 -15.95
N VAL A 158 0.01 8.64 -15.96
CA VAL A 158 0.73 9.60 -16.80
C VAL A 158 2.19 9.73 -16.37
N GLN A 159 2.49 9.75 -15.06
CA GLN A 159 3.86 9.82 -14.54
C GLN A 159 4.63 8.51 -14.77
N LEU A 160 3.95 7.38 -14.70
CA LEU A 160 4.53 6.07 -14.96
C LEU A 160 4.77 5.82 -16.45
N GLY A 161 4.15 6.64 -17.34
CA GLY A 161 4.37 6.73 -18.77
C GLY A 161 4.65 5.38 -19.44
N GLN A 162 3.66 4.55 -19.73
CA GLN A 162 3.80 3.23 -20.37
C GLN A 162 4.55 2.17 -19.54
N MET A 163 4.69 2.35 -18.24
CA MET A 163 5.62 1.56 -17.42
C MET A 163 5.03 0.36 -16.71
N GLY A 164 3.83 0.00 -16.83
CA GLY A 164 3.32 -1.22 -16.20
C GLY A 164 1.81 -1.30 -16.33
N ASP A 165 1.36 -2.35 -16.98
CA ASP A 165 -0.07 -2.59 -17.17
C ASP A 165 -0.72 -3.18 -15.91
N TYR A 166 0.09 -3.57 -14.90
CA TYR A 166 -0.37 -4.34 -13.74
C TYR A 166 0.15 -3.78 -12.43
N ALA A 167 -0.70 -3.84 -11.40
CA ALA A 167 -0.37 -3.59 -10.02
C ALA A 167 -0.43 -4.88 -9.20
N MET A 168 0.54 -5.08 -8.31
CA MET A 168 0.44 -6.05 -7.23
C MET A 168 -0.35 -5.39 -6.09
N VAL A 169 -1.48 -5.95 -5.76
CA VAL A 169 -2.34 -5.50 -4.67
C VAL A 169 -2.09 -6.36 -3.45
N ILE A 170 -1.74 -5.73 -2.36
CA ILE A 170 -1.67 -6.34 -1.04
C ILE A 170 -2.82 -5.74 -0.23
N GLU A 171 -3.96 -6.44 -0.20
CA GLU A 171 -5.10 -6.01 0.61
C GLU A 171 -4.67 -6.00 2.07
N THR A 172 -4.80 -4.87 2.73
CA THR A 172 -4.39 -4.70 4.12
C THR A 172 -5.60 -4.28 4.95
N LYS A 173 -5.89 -5.04 6.00
CA LYS A 173 -6.93 -4.71 6.98
C LYS A 173 -6.27 -4.28 8.27
N PHE A 174 -6.66 -3.12 8.74
CA PHE A 174 -6.31 -2.60 10.06
C PHE A 174 -7.45 -2.91 11.02
N LEU A 175 -7.15 -3.58 12.11
CA LEU A 175 -8.11 -3.93 13.14
C LEU A 175 -7.72 -3.17 14.40
N ALA A 176 -8.42 -2.07 14.70
CA ALA A 176 -8.40 -1.44 15.99
C ALA A 176 -9.53 -2.03 16.86
N GLU A 177 -9.48 -1.84 18.18
CA GLU A 177 -10.41 -2.50 19.13
C GLU A 177 -11.89 -2.29 18.83
N ASP A 178 -12.27 -1.16 18.22
CA ASP A 178 -13.68 -0.79 18.00
C ASP A 178 -14.12 -0.72 16.53
N ASP A 179 -13.19 -0.62 15.56
CA ASP A 179 -13.52 -0.49 14.14
C ASP A 179 -12.44 -1.05 13.20
N SER A 180 -12.85 -1.65 12.10
CA SER A 180 -11.92 -2.06 11.04
C SER A 180 -11.74 -0.95 10.00
N VAL A 181 -10.55 -0.41 9.89
CA VAL A 181 -10.17 0.50 8.80
C VAL A 181 -9.57 -0.33 7.66
N ASN A 182 -10.19 -0.26 6.49
CA ASN A 182 -9.68 -0.92 5.30
C ASN A 182 -8.76 0.04 4.53
N GLY A 183 -7.58 -0.43 4.18
CA GLY A 183 -6.66 0.24 3.28
C GLY A 183 -6.11 -0.76 2.28
N HIS A 184 -5.71 -0.26 1.13
CA HIS A 184 -5.11 -1.07 0.07
C HIS A 184 -3.69 -0.60 -0.18
N PHE A 185 -2.76 -1.53 -0.05
CA PHE A 185 -1.37 -1.29 -0.37
C PHE A 185 -1.08 -1.86 -1.77
N PHE A 186 -0.64 -1.00 -2.67
CA PHE A 186 -0.32 -1.35 -4.04
C PHE A 186 1.17 -1.20 -4.26
N LEU A 187 1.78 -2.23 -4.80
CA LEU A 187 3.10 -2.16 -5.40
C LEU A 187 2.93 -2.19 -6.92
N VAL A 188 3.33 -1.11 -7.58
CA VAL A 188 3.35 -0.98 -9.04
C VAL A 188 4.80 -1.03 -9.49
N PRO A 189 5.32 -2.21 -9.86
CA PRO A 189 6.71 -2.36 -10.28
C PRO A 189 6.95 -1.69 -11.64
N ASP A 190 8.15 -1.15 -11.83
CA ASP A 190 8.60 -0.76 -13.16
C ASP A 190 8.73 -1.99 -14.07
N PRO A 191 8.76 -1.84 -15.40
CA PRO A 191 8.96 -2.93 -16.32
C PRO A 191 10.18 -3.79 -15.95
N GLY A 192 9.98 -5.11 -15.89
CA GLY A 192 11.01 -6.08 -15.48
C GLY A 192 11.20 -6.25 -13.97
N SER A 193 10.75 -5.31 -13.15
CA SER A 193 10.89 -5.40 -11.68
C SER A 193 10.02 -6.50 -11.09
N LEU A 194 8.80 -6.69 -11.60
CA LEU A 194 7.93 -7.77 -11.14
C LEU A 194 8.57 -9.14 -11.37
N GLY A 195 9.13 -9.36 -12.56
CA GLY A 195 9.85 -10.60 -12.86
C GLY A 195 11.07 -10.82 -11.97
N THR A 196 11.76 -9.73 -11.58
CA THR A 196 12.88 -9.79 -10.63
C THR A 196 12.42 -10.19 -9.23
N LEU A 197 11.32 -9.61 -8.74
CA LEU A 197 10.73 -9.95 -7.44
C LEU A 197 10.26 -11.40 -7.40
N VAL A 198 9.52 -11.83 -8.42
CA VAL A 198 8.96 -13.20 -8.52
C VAL A 198 10.07 -14.25 -8.56
N LYS A 199 11.12 -14.03 -9.37
CA LYS A 199 12.29 -14.95 -9.42
C LYS A 199 13.01 -15.04 -8.09
N ALA A 200 13.11 -13.94 -7.37
CA ALA A 200 13.84 -13.88 -6.09
C ALA A 200 13.07 -14.55 -4.95
N VAL A 201 11.75 -14.67 -5.04
CA VAL A 201 10.96 -15.44 -4.07
C VAL A 201 11.24 -16.95 -4.16
N GLY A 202 11.88 -17.43 -5.25
CA GLY A 202 12.45 -18.77 -5.31
C GLY A 202 11.46 -19.93 -5.35
N VAL A 203 10.21 -19.66 -5.69
CA VAL A 203 9.17 -20.68 -5.83
C VAL A 203 8.93 -20.90 -7.33
N GLU A 204 9.41 -22.06 -7.85
CA GLU A 204 9.10 -22.53 -9.21
C GLU A 204 7.68 -23.09 -9.31
#